data_b88ed7e7e22f7717ebeaa9236a8125d7
#
_entry.id   b88ed7e7e22f7717ebeaa9236a8125d7
#
_cell.length_a   1.000
_cell.length_b   1.000
_cell.length_c   1.000
_cell.angle_alpha   90.00
_cell.angle_beta   90.00
_cell.angle_gamma   90.00
#
_symmetry.space_group_name_H-M   'P 1'
#
loop_
_entity.id
_entity.type
_entity.pdbx_description
1 polymer ?
#
loop_
_entity_poly.entity_id
_entity_poly.type
_entity_poly.pdbx_seq_one_letter_code
_entity_poly.pdbx_strand_id
1 'polypeptide(L)'
;MTRRFGLGLAIGGLAAIALAGATLAFTGPTNGSFETGTFVDGGLGFEQLNAGDTSIAGWTVDAGSVDWIGTYWPAQDGSMSIDMSGIDAGTISQTLATTIGNTYTVSFFLSGNPAGPPTVKTLDVGATGGATASYTYDVTGNDLTHMNWTLKTYTFLATSASTTLSFVSTTAGAFGPAIDNVVITETVPMKSDCKDGGWQAMIDNAGNHFKNQGDCVSYFATGGKNLGALPPVIAANSNATTTSDAVTSQVKHSAKAHQQATVQHANGKSGGKNKPNNHAGPRHAPRSHHTK
;
A
#
# COMPACT_ATOMS: atom_id res chain seq x y z
N MET A 1 -49.72 -25.42 65.66
CA MET A 1 -49.45 -25.74 64.26
C MET A 1 -48.78 -24.53 63.63
N THR A 2 -47.42 -24.49 63.57
CA THR A 2 -46.62 -23.37 63.09
C THR A 2 -45.93 -23.81 61.79
N ARG A 3 -46.39 -23.26 60.66
CA ARG A 3 -45.73 -23.48 59.33
C ARG A 3 -44.59 -22.51 59.17
N ARG A 4 -43.37 -23.04 59.02
CA ARG A 4 -42.21 -22.28 58.63
C ARG A 4 -42.11 -22.21 57.08
N PHE A 5 -42.10 -21.00 56.50
CA PHE A 5 -41.81 -20.77 55.12
C PHE A 5 -40.27 -20.64 54.94
N GLY A 6 -39.73 -21.56 54.22
CA GLY A 6 -38.32 -21.48 53.79
C GLY A 6 -38.20 -20.62 52.53
N LEU A 7 -37.41 -19.56 52.61
CA LEU A 7 -37.06 -18.69 51.47
C LEU A 7 -35.89 -19.32 50.72
N GLY A 8 -36.15 -19.88 49.55
CA GLY A 8 -35.13 -20.41 48.67
C GLY A 8 -34.47 -19.29 47.88
N LEU A 9 -33.16 -19.09 48.10
CA LEU A 9 -32.33 -18.16 47.36
C LEU A 9 -31.91 -18.84 46.04
N ALA A 10 -32.48 -18.41 44.90
CA ALA A 10 -32.07 -18.86 43.59
C ALA A 10 -30.81 -18.08 43.18
N ILE A 11 -29.64 -18.74 43.13
CA ILE A 11 -28.40 -18.21 42.59
C ILE A 11 -28.50 -18.37 41.07
N GLY A 12 -28.80 -17.28 40.36
CA GLY A 12 -28.73 -17.21 38.89
C GLY A 12 -27.30 -17.23 38.44
N GLY A 13 -26.84 -18.35 37.90
CA GLY A 13 -25.54 -18.43 37.24
C GLY A 13 -25.56 -17.64 35.92
N LEU A 14 -24.76 -16.59 35.82
CA LEU A 14 -24.44 -15.96 34.53
C LEU A 14 -23.62 -16.97 33.71
N ALA A 15 -24.21 -17.56 32.70
CA ALA A 15 -23.47 -18.28 31.67
C ALA A 15 -22.76 -17.25 30.79
N ALA A 16 -21.45 -17.12 30.92
CA ALA A 16 -20.62 -16.39 29.96
C ALA A 16 -20.63 -17.18 28.65
N ILE A 17 -21.35 -16.69 27.66
CA ILE A 17 -21.27 -17.19 26.29
C ILE A 17 -19.91 -16.69 25.74
N ALA A 18 -18.90 -17.56 25.75
CA ALA A 18 -17.70 -17.34 24.99
C ALA A 18 -18.06 -17.42 23.49
N LEU A 19 -18.19 -16.30 22.82
CA LEU A 19 -18.16 -16.29 21.36
C LEU A 19 -16.74 -16.77 20.95
N ALA A 20 -16.62 -18.04 20.61
CA ALA A 20 -15.50 -18.51 19.83
C ALA A 20 -15.61 -17.84 18.45
N GLY A 21 -14.83 -16.79 18.22
CA GLY A 21 -14.70 -16.21 16.89
C GLY A 21 -14.22 -17.30 15.95
N ALA A 22 -15.01 -17.65 14.94
CA ALA A 22 -14.55 -18.51 13.87
C ALA A 22 -13.41 -17.75 13.17
N THR A 23 -12.19 -18.23 13.30
CA THR A 23 -11.09 -17.79 12.44
C THR A 23 -11.44 -18.31 11.05
N LEU A 24 -11.85 -17.41 10.15
CA LEU A 24 -11.98 -17.73 8.74
C LEU A 24 -10.58 -18.09 8.24
N ALA A 25 -10.43 -19.24 7.60
CA ALA A 25 -9.20 -19.58 6.93
C ALA A 25 -8.94 -18.53 5.84
N PHE A 26 -7.68 -18.08 5.70
CA PHE A 26 -7.29 -17.19 4.61
C PHE A 26 -7.53 -17.89 3.27
N THR A 27 -8.28 -17.25 2.37
CA THR A 27 -8.70 -17.84 1.09
C THR A 27 -7.84 -17.39 -0.09
N GLY A 28 -6.79 -16.57 0.14
CA GLY A 28 -5.98 -15.97 -0.92
C GLY A 28 -6.61 -14.71 -1.52
N PRO A 29 -6.01 -14.16 -2.57
CA PRO A 29 -6.60 -13.05 -3.31
C PRO A 29 -7.82 -13.54 -4.10
N THR A 30 -8.81 -12.68 -4.26
CA THR A 30 -9.89 -12.91 -5.20
C THR A 30 -9.36 -12.71 -6.61
N ASN A 31 -9.58 -13.67 -7.51
CA ASN A 31 -9.24 -13.53 -8.93
C ASN A 31 -7.76 -13.14 -9.18
N GLY A 32 -6.84 -13.91 -8.60
CA GLY A 32 -5.40 -13.62 -8.70
C GLY A 32 -4.81 -13.77 -10.10
N SER A 33 -5.46 -14.57 -10.99
CA SER A 33 -5.09 -14.71 -12.40
C SER A 33 -5.93 -13.81 -13.32
N PHE A 34 -6.71 -12.87 -12.76
CA PHE A 34 -7.46 -11.85 -13.51
C PHE A 34 -8.52 -12.38 -14.50
N GLU A 35 -8.95 -13.64 -14.37
CA GLU A 35 -9.83 -14.36 -15.33
C GLU A 35 -11.29 -13.94 -15.26
N THR A 36 -11.72 -13.27 -14.20
CA THR A 36 -13.13 -12.95 -13.96
C THR A 36 -13.39 -11.45 -13.89
N GLY A 37 -14.52 -11.04 -14.50
CA GLY A 37 -14.93 -9.64 -14.52
C GLY A 37 -15.79 -9.30 -15.74
N THR A 38 -15.89 -8.03 -16.08
CA THR A 38 -16.60 -7.55 -17.26
C THR A 38 -15.57 -7.03 -18.26
N PHE A 39 -15.10 -7.93 -19.14
CA PHE A 39 -14.11 -7.61 -20.18
C PHE A 39 -14.80 -7.21 -21.48
N VAL A 40 -14.38 -6.08 -22.06
CA VAL A 40 -14.90 -5.57 -23.33
C VAL A 40 -13.74 -5.39 -24.32
N ASP A 41 -13.47 -6.45 -25.10
CA ASP A 41 -12.46 -6.37 -26.17
C ASP A 41 -12.97 -5.48 -27.31
N GLY A 42 -12.33 -4.33 -27.48
CA GLY A 42 -12.56 -3.41 -28.61
C GLY A 42 -11.94 -3.89 -29.93
N GLY A 43 -11.49 -5.16 -30.03
CA GLY A 43 -10.81 -5.73 -31.19
C GLY A 43 -9.30 -5.52 -31.19
N LEU A 44 -8.74 -5.09 -30.06
CA LEU A 44 -7.30 -4.89 -29.85
C LEU A 44 -6.65 -6.04 -29.09
N GLY A 45 -7.45 -6.97 -28.53
CA GLY A 45 -7.00 -8.05 -27.69
C GLY A 45 -6.73 -7.64 -26.24
N PHE A 46 -7.11 -6.42 -25.87
CA PHE A 46 -7.06 -5.88 -24.50
C PHE A 46 -8.15 -4.82 -24.28
N GLU A 47 -8.45 -4.56 -23.02
CA GLU A 47 -9.31 -3.45 -22.57
C GLU A 47 -8.52 -2.50 -21.68
N GLN A 48 -8.53 -1.20 -22.02
CA GLN A 48 -7.91 -0.17 -21.18
C GLN A 48 -8.84 0.23 -20.05
N LEU A 49 -8.37 0.11 -18.82
CA LEU A 49 -9.07 0.48 -17.60
C LEU A 49 -8.39 1.68 -16.93
N ASN A 50 -9.17 2.68 -16.56
CA ASN A 50 -8.66 3.92 -15.95
C ASN A 50 -8.88 3.93 -14.43
N ALA A 51 -8.25 4.87 -13.74
CA ALA A 51 -8.42 5.05 -12.31
C ALA A 51 -9.91 5.10 -11.89
N GLY A 52 -10.25 4.33 -10.87
CA GLY A 52 -11.62 4.13 -10.37
C GLY A 52 -12.31 2.90 -10.96
N ASP A 53 -11.72 2.23 -11.95
CA ASP A 53 -12.31 1.04 -12.57
C ASP A 53 -12.26 -0.18 -11.65
N THR A 54 -13.31 -1.00 -11.68
CA THR A 54 -13.47 -2.25 -10.91
C THR A 54 -13.97 -3.40 -11.77
N SER A 55 -13.80 -3.32 -13.10
CA SER A 55 -14.25 -4.34 -14.07
C SER A 55 -13.56 -5.67 -13.86
N ILE A 56 -12.33 -5.68 -13.35
CA ILE A 56 -11.63 -6.90 -12.91
C ILE A 56 -12.14 -7.28 -11.53
N ALA A 57 -12.86 -8.38 -11.41
CA ALA A 57 -13.49 -8.77 -10.15
C ALA A 57 -12.46 -8.87 -9.00
N GLY A 58 -12.72 -8.18 -7.91
CA GLY A 58 -11.87 -8.14 -6.72
C GLY A 58 -10.70 -7.15 -6.77
N TRP A 59 -10.44 -6.52 -7.92
CA TRP A 59 -9.36 -5.53 -8.07
C TRP A 59 -9.93 -4.14 -8.37
N THR A 60 -9.20 -3.12 -7.98
CA THR A 60 -9.50 -1.71 -8.29
C THR A 60 -8.28 -1.10 -8.97
N VAL A 61 -8.49 -0.34 -10.03
CA VAL A 61 -7.47 0.55 -10.59
C VAL A 61 -7.47 1.84 -9.76
N ASP A 62 -6.43 2.04 -8.94
CA ASP A 62 -6.39 3.18 -8.00
C ASP A 62 -5.86 4.46 -8.65
N ALA A 63 -4.94 4.34 -9.61
CA ALA A 63 -4.32 5.48 -10.27
C ALA A 63 -3.86 5.11 -11.69
N GLY A 64 -3.68 6.12 -12.54
CA GLY A 64 -3.24 5.96 -13.92
C GLY A 64 -4.18 5.09 -14.74
N SER A 65 -3.62 4.21 -15.54
CA SER A 65 -4.37 3.25 -16.34
C SER A 65 -3.63 1.92 -16.48
N VAL A 66 -4.38 0.84 -16.65
CA VAL A 66 -3.86 -0.49 -16.95
C VAL A 66 -4.55 -1.05 -18.17
N ASP A 67 -3.91 -1.98 -18.88
CA ASP A 67 -4.59 -2.74 -19.91
C ASP A 67 -4.87 -4.14 -19.38
N TRP A 68 -6.14 -4.54 -19.39
CA TRP A 68 -6.57 -5.90 -19.11
C TRP A 68 -6.44 -6.72 -20.39
N ILE A 69 -5.47 -7.62 -20.38
CA ILE A 69 -5.04 -8.33 -21.59
C ILE A 69 -5.83 -9.61 -21.74
N GLY A 70 -6.38 -9.82 -22.94
CA GLY A 70 -7.00 -11.06 -23.38
C GLY A 70 -6.14 -11.80 -24.40
N THR A 71 -6.25 -11.40 -25.68
CA THR A 71 -5.56 -12.10 -26.78
C THR A 71 -4.33 -11.36 -27.32
N TYR A 72 -3.96 -10.23 -26.73
CA TYR A 72 -2.84 -9.41 -27.20
C TYR A 72 -1.48 -10.13 -27.03
N TRP A 73 -1.33 -10.90 -25.95
CA TRP A 73 -0.24 -11.86 -25.72
C TRP A 73 -0.71 -13.06 -24.90
N PRO A 74 0.03 -14.19 -24.85
CA PRO A 74 -0.29 -15.33 -24.00
C PRO A 74 -0.12 -14.97 -22.51
N ALA A 75 -1.17 -15.22 -21.71
CA ALA A 75 -1.10 -15.15 -20.26
C ALA A 75 -0.16 -16.21 -19.67
N GLN A 76 0.23 -16.06 -18.40
CA GLN A 76 1.00 -17.06 -17.68
C GLN A 76 0.10 -18.17 -17.14
N ASP A 77 -1.08 -17.79 -16.66
CA ASP A 77 -2.13 -18.69 -16.18
C ASP A 77 -3.46 -18.29 -16.80
N GLY A 78 -4.24 -19.28 -17.25
CA GLY A 78 -5.51 -19.03 -17.91
C GLY A 78 -5.38 -18.31 -19.26
N SER A 79 -6.11 -17.21 -19.42
CA SER A 79 -6.21 -16.45 -20.67
C SER A 79 -6.06 -14.93 -20.50
N MET A 80 -6.05 -14.45 -19.26
CA MET A 80 -6.03 -13.03 -18.97
C MET A 80 -4.76 -12.66 -18.16
N SER A 81 -4.31 -11.43 -18.32
CA SER A 81 -3.20 -10.85 -17.54
C SER A 81 -3.32 -9.33 -17.54
N ILE A 82 -2.43 -8.63 -16.83
CA ILE A 82 -2.47 -7.17 -16.76
C ILE A 82 -1.17 -6.57 -17.29
N ASP A 83 -1.26 -5.64 -18.24
CA ASP A 83 -0.22 -4.62 -18.43
C ASP A 83 -0.47 -3.50 -17.40
N MET A 84 0.50 -3.27 -16.55
CA MET A 84 0.41 -2.28 -15.49
C MET A 84 0.53 -0.83 -15.99
N SER A 85 0.59 -0.63 -17.31
CA SER A 85 0.62 0.70 -17.95
C SER A 85 -0.25 0.69 -19.21
N GLY A 86 -1.45 1.26 -19.14
CA GLY A 86 -2.32 1.46 -20.28
C GLY A 86 -1.86 2.65 -21.13
N ILE A 87 -2.28 3.90 -20.84
CA ILE A 87 -1.71 5.12 -21.44
C ILE A 87 -0.48 5.59 -20.64
N ASP A 88 -0.53 5.41 -19.33
CA ASP A 88 0.49 5.79 -18.37
C ASP A 88 0.58 4.74 -17.24
N ALA A 89 1.55 4.94 -16.35
CA ALA A 89 1.79 4.03 -15.23
C ALA A 89 0.54 3.90 -14.34
N GLY A 90 0.06 2.66 -14.19
CA GLY A 90 -1.12 2.31 -13.41
C GLY A 90 -0.80 1.74 -12.04
N THR A 91 -1.82 1.74 -11.20
CA THR A 91 -1.82 1.09 -9.88
C THR A 91 -3.08 0.27 -9.75
N ILE A 92 -2.94 -1.00 -9.35
CA ILE A 92 -4.08 -1.83 -8.96
C ILE A 92 -3.93 -2.30 -7.52
N SER A 93 -5.04 -2.46 -6.83
CA SER A 93 -5.05 -3.00 -5.47
C SER A 93 -6.21 -3.92 -5.17
N GLN A 94 -6.02 -4.69 -4.11
CA GLN A 94 -7.05 -5.52 -3.50
C GLN A 94 -6.92 -5.48 -1.99
N THR A 95 -8.06 -5.36 -1.29
CA THR A 95 -8.10 -5.45 0.17
C THR A 95 -8.29 -6.90 0.61
N LEU A 96 -7.40 -7.37 1.46
CA LEU A 96 -7.33 -8.72 2.00
C LEU A 96 -7.80 -8.73 3.46
N ALA A 97 -8.56 -9.74 3.86
CA ALA A 97 -8.77 -10.04 5.27
C ALA A 97 -7.52 -10.75 5.80
N THR A 98 -6.85 -10.15 6.77
CA THR A 98 -5.58 -10.64 7.31
C THR A 98 -5.68 -10.87 8.81
N THR A 99 -4.82 -11.74 9.36
CA THR A 99 -4.69 -11.98 10.80
C THR A 99 -3.45 -11.27 11.31
N ILE A 100 -3.62 -10.38 12.30
CA ILE A 100 -2.48 -9.66 12.91
C ILE A 100 -1.45 -10.65 13.45
N GLY A 101 -0.19 -10.43 13.13
CA GLY A 101 0.94 -11.26 13.53
C GLY A 101 1.25 -12.43 12.59
N ASN A 102 0.40 -12.71 11.60
CA ASN A 102 0.70 -13.69 10.57
C ASN A 102 1.51 -13.05 9.43
N THR A 103 2.36 -13.88 8.82
CA THR A 103 3.16 -13.47 7.65
C THR A 103 2.49 -13.96 6.38
N TYR A 104 2.43 -13.10 5.38
CA TYR A 104 1.85 -13.39 4.08
C TYR A 104 2.93 -13.32 3.01
N THR A 105 3.03 -14.36 2.19
CA THR A 105 3.90 -14.39 1.01
C THR A 105 3.04 -14.32 -0.24
N VAL A 106 3.21 -13.25 -0.99
CA VAL A 106 2.62 -13.01 -2.31
C VAL A 106 3.59 -13.53 -3.34
N SER A 107 3.19 -14.47 -4.16
CA SER A 107 3.89 -14.89 -5.37
C SER A 107 3.10 -14.43 -6.60
N PHE A 108 3.79 -13.97 -7.61
CA PHE A 108 3.20 -13.52 -8.88
C PHE A 108 4.20 -13.69 -10.01
N PHE A 109 3.70 -13.83 -11.22
CA PHE A 109 4.57 -13.82 -12.39
C PHE A 109 4.70 -12.41 -12.95
N LEU A 110 5.94 -12.05 -13.28
CA LEU A 110 6.32 -10.76 -13.84
C LEU A 110 6.90 -10.96 -15.23
N SER A 111 6.43 -10.17 -16.16
CA SER A 111 7.00 -9.93 -17.48
C SER A 111 6.97 -8.43 -17.79
N GLY A 112 6.91 -8.05 -19.05
CA GLY A 112 6.76 -6.68 -19.49
C GLY A 112 6.31 -6.61 -20.94
N ASN A 113 5.62 -5.52 -21.29
CA ASN A 113 5.16 -5.27 -22.65
C ASN A 113 6.36 -5.02 -23.59
N PRO A 114 6.64 -5.91 -24.55
CA PRO A 114 7.79 -5.77 -25.46
C PRO A 114 7.51 -4.84 -26.65
N ALA A 115 6.27 -4.35 -26.82
CA ALA A 115 5.87 -3.58 -27.99
C ALA A 115 6.49 -2.15 -28.02
N GLY A 116 7.03 -1.66 -26.89
CA GLY A 116 7.65 -0.34 -26.87
C GLY A 116 8.55 -0.07 -25.65
N PRO A 117 9.25 1.10 -25.69
CA PRO A 117 10.18 1.47 -24.64
C PRO A 117 9.48 1.82 -23.31
N PRO A 118 10.24 1.80 -22.18
CA PRO A 118 11.65 1.40 -22.06
C PRO A 118 11.85 -0.12 -22.11
N THR A 119 13.07 -0.59 -22.38
CA THR A 119 13.40 -2.03 -22.39
C THR A 119 13.31 -2.64 -21.00
N VAL A 120 13.72 -1.91 -19.96
CA VAL A 120 13.59 -2.34 -18.57
C VAL A 120 12.30 -1.77 -17.99
N LYS A 121 11.40 -2.67 -17.62
CA LYS A 121 10.14 -2.37 -16.93
C LYS A 121 10.33 -2.41 -15.42
N THR A 122 9.65 -1.54 -14.69
CA THR A 122 9.78 -1.41 -13.24
C THR A 122 8.41 -1.46 -12.55
N LEU A 123 8.33 -2.25 -11.47
CA LEU A 123 7.13 -2.50 -10.68
C LEU A 123 7.44 -2.43 -9.20
N ASP A 124 6.64 -1.72 -8.45
CA ASP A 124 6.64 -1.75 -7.00
C ASP A 124 5.48 -2.58 -6.47
N VAL A 125 5.73 -3.38 -5.43
CA VAL A 125 4.71 -4.17 -4.74
C VAL A 125 4.74 -3.81 -3.27
N GLY A 126 3.58 -3.49 -2.70
CA GLY A 126 3.46 -3.08 -1.31
C GLY A 126 2.19 -3.61 -0.66
N ALA A 127 2.21 -3.66 0.67
CA ALA A 127 1.05 -3.96 1.51
C ALA A 127 0.94 -2.92 2.61
N THR A 128 -0.29 -2.54 3.00
CA THR A 128 -0.50 -1.57 4.09
C THR A 128 0.22 -2.02 5.36
N GLY A 129 1.07 -1.15 5.90
CA GLY A 129 1.88 -1.44 7.10
C GLY A 129 3.16 -2.21 6.82
N GLY A 130 3.40 -2.66 5.58
CA GLY A 130 4.64 -3.32 5.15
C GLY A 130 5.58 -2.39 4.38
N ALA A 131 6.80 -2.85 4.14
CA ALA A 131 7.74 -2.18 3.25
C ALA A 131 7.36 -2.45 1.79
N THR A 132 7.63 -1.49 0.91
CA THR A 132 7.51 -1.67 -0.54
C THR A 132 8.75 -2.38 -1.09
N ALA A 133 8.57 -3.31 -2.02
CA ALA A 133 9.63 -3.98 -2.76
C ALA A 133 9.57 -3.61 -4.24
N SER A 134 10.71 -3.30 -4.84
CA SER A 134 10.83 -2.93 -6.26
C SER A 134 11.37 -4.09 -7.07
N TYR A 135 10.77 -4.31 -8.25
CA TYR A 135 11.14 -5.36 -9.20
C TYR A 135 11.43 -4.75 -10.56
N THR A 136 12.33 -5.37 -11.29
CA THR A 136 12.65 -5.01 -12.66
C THR A 136 12.49 -6.21 -13.57
N TYR A 137 12.13 -5.95 -14.83
CA TYR A 137 12.06 -6.96 -15.87
C TYR A 137 12.62 -6.38 -17.18
N ASP A 138 13.59 -7.06 -17.78
CA ASP A 138 14.18 -6.68 -19.08
C ASP A 138 13.47 -7.48 -20.18
N VAL A 139 12.81 -6.78 -21.10
CA VAL A 139 12.09 -7.37 -22.23
C VAL A 139 12.97 -7.72 -23.41
N THR A 140 14.30 -7.60 -23.29
CA THR A 140 15.24 -7.98 -24.38
C THR A 140 15.04 -9.43 -24.76
N GLY A 141 14.71 -9.67 -26.03
CA GLY A 141 14.45 -11.01 -26.55
C GLY A 141 13.02 -11.51 -26.34
N ASN A 142 12.14 -10.71 -25.74
CA ASN A 142 10.71 -10.98 -25.71
C ASN A 142 10.02 -10.47 -26.98
N ASP A 143 8.91 -11.09 -27.30
CA ASP A 143 7.94 -10.62 -28.28
C ASP A 143 6.51 -10.92 -27.76
N LEU A 144 5.50 -10.48 -28.49
CA LEU A 144 4.09 -10.67 -28.11
C LEU A 144 3.64 -12.14 -28.11
N THR A 145 4.46 -13.07 -28.59
CA THR A 145 4.18 -14.52 -28.54
C THR A 145 5.02 -15.24 -27.48
N HIS A 146 6.07 -14.58 -26.96
CA HIS A 146 7.00 -15.12 -25.97
C HIS A 146 7.26 -14.10 -24.87
N MET A 147 6.37 -14.08 -23.88
CA MET A 147 6.44 -13.14 -22.74
C MET A 147 7.51 -13.49 -21.70
N ASN A 148 8.00 -14.74 -21.69
CA ASN A 148 9.05 -15.22 -20.79
C ASN A 148 8.83 -14.86 -19.29
N TRP A 149 7.65 -15.17 -18.80
CA TRP A 149 7.20 -14.89 -17.43
C TRP A 149 8.17 -15.39 -16.35
N THR A 150 8.43 -14.60 -15.33
CA THR A 150 9.35 -14.91 -14.22
C THR A 150 8.63 -14.80 -12.88
N LEU A 151 8.71 -15.85 -12.07
CA LEU A 151 8.15 -15.86 -10.72
C LEU A 151 8.87 -14.85 -9.82
N LYS A 152 8.10 -14.04 -9.09
CA LYS A 152 8.55 -13.10 -8.05
C LYS A 152 7.80 -13.38 -6.75
N THR A 153 8.40 -12.97 -5.64
CA THR A 153 7.78 -13.09 -4.32
C THR A 153 7.95 -11.81 -3.53
N TYR A 154 6.90 -11.44 -2.80
CA TYR A 154 6.87 -10.34 -1.84
C TYR A 154 6.33 -10.87 -0.52
N THR A 155 6.89 -10.45 0.61
CA THR A 155 6.46 -10.93 1.94
C THR A 155 6.19 -9.75 2.85
N PHE A 156 5.08 -9.83 3.61
CA PHE A 156 4.75 -8.82 4.62
C PHE A 156 4.19 -9.46 5.90
N LEU A 157 4.39 -8.79 7.02
CA LEU A 157 3.77 -9.08 8.31
C LEU A 157 2.47 -8.29 8.42
N ALA A 158 1.35 -8.95 8.69
CA ALA A 158 0.08 -8.24 8.89
C ALA A 158 0.05 -7.55 10.26
N THR A 159 -0.14 -6.25 10.25
CA THR A 159 -0.30 -5.40 11.45
C THR A 159 -1.74 -4.96 11.69
N SER A 160 -2.65 -5.35 10.80
CA SER A 160 -4.09 -5.06 10.82
C SER A 160 -4.89 -6.30 10.41
N ALA A 161 -6.16 -6.35 10.77
CA ALA A 161 -7.11 -7.37 10.29
C ALA A 161 -7.56 -7.12 8.83
N SER A 162 -7.16 -6.00 8.24
CA SER A 162 -7.44 -5.63 6.85
C SER A 162 -6.17 -5.02 6.26
N THR A 163 -5.70 -5.59 5.16
CA THR A 163 -4.46 -5.17 4.48
C THR A 163 -4.75 -4.94 3.00
N THR A 164 -4.38 -3.78 2.46
CA THR A 164 -4.44 -3.53 1.03
C THR A 164 -3.11 -3.92 0.40
N LEU A 165 -3.14 -4.90 -0.50
CA LEU A 165 -2.04 -5.26 -1.39
C LEU A 165 -2.13 -4.40 -2.64
N SER A 166 -1.03 -3.80 -3.07
CA SER A 166 -0.96 -2.96 -4.26
C SER A 166 0.21 -3.33 -5.16
N PHE A 167 -0.02 -3.23 -6.47
CA PHE A 167 0.97 -3.29 -7.53
C PHE A 167 0.99 -1.93 -8.22
N VAL A 168 2.16 -1.35 -8.38
CA VAL A 168 2.36 0.01 -8.89
C VAL A 168 3.38 -0.02 -10.02
N SER A 169 2.97 0.29 -11.24
CA SER A 169 3.95 0.53 -12.31
C SER A 169 4.74 1.80 -12.01
N THR A 170 6.05 1.71 -12.11
CA THR A 170 6.96 2.88 -12.09
C THR A 170 7.63 3.08 -13.45
N THR A 171 7.13 2.37 -14.48
CA THR A 171 7.56 2.50 -15.88
C THR A 171 6.81 3.65 -16.54
N ALA A 172 7.53 4.59 -17.14
CA ALA A 172 6.91 5.69 -17.85
C ALA A 172 6.31 5.24 -19.20
N GLY A 173 5.15 5.78 -19.56
CA GLY A 173 4.46 5.52 -20.83
C GLY A 173 3.55 4.29 -20.79
N ALA A 174 3.13 3.85 -21.97
CA ALA A 174 2.07 2.86 -22.17
C ALA A 174 2.55 1.40 -22.28
N PHE A 175 3.83 1.13 -22.13
CA PHE A 175 4.40 -0.21 -22.25
C PHE A 175 5.04 -0.62 -20.93
N GLY A 176 4.21 -1.17 -20.04
CA GLY A 176 4.54 -1.40 -18.64
C GLY A 176 5.09 -2.77 -18.29
N PRO A 177 5.31 -3.01 -17.00
CA PRO A 177 5.47 -4.36 -16.48
C PRO A 177 4.13 -5.10 -16.60
N ALA A 178 4.20 -6.39 -16.95
CA ALA A 178 3.05 -7.26 -17.01
C ALA A 178 3.03 -8.20 -15.81
N ILE A 179 1.86 -8.42 -15.21
CA ILE A 179 1.69 -9.33 -14.08
C ILE A 179 0.57 -10.33 -14.33
N ASP A 180 0.72 -11.50 -13.69
CA ASP A 180 -0.27 -12.58 -13.75
C ASP A 180 -0.10 -13.55 -12.58
N ASN A 181 -1.10 -14.38 -12.34
CA ASN A 181 -1.11 -15.50 -11.39
C ASN A 181 -0.63 -15.08 -9.99
N VAL A 182 -1.33 -14.13 -9.38
CA VAL A 182 -1.07 -13.67 -8.02
C VAL A 182 -1.63 -14.71 -7.05
N VAL A 183 -0.76 -15.33 -6.26
CA VAL A 183 -1.11 -16.30 -5.22
C VAL A 183 -0.59 -15.79 -3.89
N ILE A 184 -1.38 -15.92 -2.82
CA ILE A 184 -0.97 -15.51 -1.48
C ILE A 184 -1.06 -16.71 -0.54
N THR A 185 0.01 -16.95 0.20
CA THR A 185 0.06 -17.97 1.26
C THR A 185 0.22 -17.32 2.61
N GLU A 186 -0.55 -17.77 3.60
CA GLU A 186 -0.47 -17.35 4.98
C GLU A 186 0.45 -18.29 5.76
N THR A 187 1.37 -17.73 6.53
CA THR A 187 2.18 -18.46 7.50
C THR A 187 1.80 -18.00 8.90
N VAL A 188 1.21 -18.94 9.66
CA VAL A 188 0.85 -18.71 11.06
C VAL A 188 2.08 -18.98 11.93
N PRO A 189 2.55 -18.00 12.72
CA PRO A 189 3.73 -18.18 13.54
C PRO A 189 3.50 -19.18 14.68
N MET A 190 4.55 -19.89 15.04
CA MET A 190 4.54 -20.90 16.08
C MET A 190 5.52 -20.59 17.20
N LYS A 191 5.36 -21.28 18.36
CA LYS A 191 6.26 -21.16 19.50
C LYS A 191 7.75 -21.41 19.15
N SER A 192 8.05 -22.30 18.20
CA SER A 192 9.41 -22.55 17.70
C SER A 192 10.06 -21.32 17.10
N ASP A 193 9.27 -20.45 16.46
CA ASP A 193 9.75 -19.30 15.72
C ASP A 193 10.22 -18.17 16.65
N CYS A 194 9.87 -18.25 17.95
CA CYS A 194 10.43 -17.37 18.98
C CYS A 194 11.92 -17.55 19.23
N LYS A 195 12.51 -18.70 18.82
CA LYS A 195 13.90 -19.04 19.11
C LYS A 195 14.87 -18.30 18.18
N ASP A 196 16.14 -18.31 18.55
CA ASP A 196 17.26 -17.84 17.73
C ASP A 196 17.09 -16.39 17.22
N GLY A 197 16.45 -15.53 18.04
CA GLY A 197 16.19 -14.14 17.70
C GLY A 197 14.89 -13.88 16.93
N GLY A 198 14.16 -14.91 16.52
CA GLY A 198 12.93 -14.75 15.71
C GLY A 198 11.83 -13.92 16.41
N TRP A 199 11.77 -13.94 17.75
CA TRP A 199 10.84 -13.12 18.54
C TRP A 199 10.92 -11.61 18.23
N GLN A 200 12.07 -11.10 17.72
CA GLN A 200 12.29 -9.68 17.43
C GLN A 200 11.46 -9.19 16.25
N ALA A 201 11.17 -10.08 15.29
CA ALA A 201 10.37 -9.76 14.11
C ALA A 201 8.87 -10.07 14.31
N MET A 202 8.49 -10.66 15.45
CA MET A 202 7.12 -11.11 15.70
C MET A 202 6.34 -10.11 16.55
N ILE A 203 5.03 -10.10 16.35
CA ILE A 203 4.07 -9.32 17.13
C ILE A 203 2.96 -10.24 17.67
N ASP A 204 2.28 -9.79 18.73
CA ASP A 204 1.08 -10.43 19.22
C ASP A 204 -0.16 -10.04 18.39
N ASN A 205 -1.33 -10.61 18.71
CA ASN A 205 -2.59 -10.30 18.02
C ASN A 205 -3.15 -8.90 18.30
N ALA A 206 -2.50 -8.12 19.15
CA ALA A 206 -2.77 -6.70 19.38
C ALA A 206 -1.76 -5.77 18.67
N GLY A 207 -0.79 -6.35 17.94
CA GLY A 207 0.24 -5.61 17.21
C GLY A 207 1.45 -5.21 18.07
N ASN A 208 1.63 -5.76 19.28
CA ASN A 208 2.75 -5.42 20.15
C ASN A 208 3.94 -6.35 19.91
N HIS A 209 5.15 -5.79 19.86
CA HIS A 209 6.38 -6.57 19.84
C HIS A 209 6.65 -7.26 21.18
N PHE A 210 7.24 -8.45 21.13
CA PHE A 210 7.66 -9.16 22.34
C PHE A 210 8.93 -8.54 22.92
N LYS A 211 9.04 -8.49 24.25
CA LYS A 211 10.24 -7.95 24.95
C LYS A 211 11.45 -8.84 24.84
N ASN A 212 11.24 -10.14 24.79
CA ASN A 212 12.27 -11.16 24.78
C ASN A 212 11.69 -12.51 24.32
N GLN A 213 12.55 -13.49 24.11
CA GLN A 213 12.15 -14.83 23.69
C GLN A 213 11.15 -15.49 24.67
N GLY A 214 11.31 -15.28 25.99
CA GLY A 214 10.43 -15.87 26.99
C GLY A 214 8.99 -15.33 26.92
N ASP A 215 8.86 -14.05 26.64
CA ASP A 215 7.57 -13.37 26.44
C ASP A 215 6.86 -13.95 25.20
N CYS A 216 7.54 -14.04 24.08
CA CYS A 216 7.04 -14.67 22.85
C CYS A 216 6.64 -16.13 23.08
N VAL A 217 7.51 -16.94 23.69
CA VAL A 217 7.23 -18.35 24.00
C VAL A 217 6.00 -18.50 24.89
N SER A 218 5.85 -17.61 25.89
CA SER A 218 4.69 -17.60 26.80
C SER A 218 3.39 -17.28 26.08
N TYR A 219 3.42 -16.31 25.15
CA TYR A 219 2.27 -15.96 24.32
C TYR A 219 1.76 -17.17 23.53
N PHE A 220 2.62 -17.84 22.76
CA PHE A 220 2.22 -19.01 21.97
C PHE A 220 1.87 -20.23 22.84
N ALA A 221 2.52 -20.41 24.00
CA ALA A 221 2.20 -21.51 24.92
C ALA A 221 0.83 -21.35 25.57
N THR A 222 0.33 -20.13 25.71
CA THR A 222 -0.98 -19.82 26.32
C THR A 222 -2.09 -19.59 25.28
N GLY A 223 -1.81 -19.78 23.99
CA GLY A 223 -2.77 -19.52 22.91
C GLY A 223 -3.14 -18.04 22.82
N GLY A 224 -2.16 -17.15 22.94
CA GLY A 224 -2.37 -15.70 22.80
C GLY A 224 -2.92 -14.99 24.04
N LYS A 225 -2.99 -15.67 25.20
CA LYS A 225 -3.54 -15.06 26.43
C LYS A 225 -2.57 -14.10 27.11
N ASN A 226 -1.27 -14.34 26.99
CA ASN A 226 -0.24 -13.44 27.48
C ASN A 226 0.20 -12.55 26.33
N LEU A 227 -0.42 -11.37 26.21
CA LEU A 227 -0.04 -10.38 25.19
C LEU A 227 1.41 -9.92 25.41
N GLY A 228 2.08 -9.57 24.31
CA GLY A 228 3.38 -8.91 24.36
C GLY A 228 3.30 -7.68 25.24
N ALA A 229 4.38 -7.38 25.95
CA ALA A 229 4.35 -6.20 26.79
C ALA A 229 4.38 -4.96 25.90
N LEU A 230 3.42 -4.09 26.10
CA LEU A 230 3.46 -2.74 25.54
C LEU A 230 4.85 -2.13 25.80
N PRO A 231 5.46 -1.42 24.82
CA PRO A 231 6.64 -0.63 25.09
C PRO A 231 6.34 0.24 26.31
N PRO A 232 7.29 0.45 27.25
CA PRO A 232 7.04 1.27 28.41
C PRO A 232 6.47 2.59 27.92
N VAL A 233 5.24 2.89 28.35
CA VAL A 233 4.68 4.22 28.18
C VAL A 233 5.69 5.10 28.88
N ILE A 234 6.48 5.88 28.14
CA ILE A 234 7.26 6.95 28.72
C ILE A 234 6.18 7.83 29.33
N ALA A 235 5.97 7.71 30.64
CA ALA A 235 5.04 8.55 31.36
C ALA A 235 5.43 9.96 30.98
N ALA A 236 4.60 10.60 30.16
CA ALA A 236 4.74 12.02 29.90
C ALA A 236 4.75 12.64 31.29
N ASN A 237 5.89 13.25 31.62
CA ASN A 237 6.20 13.78 32.93
C ASN A 237 5.01 14.64 33.35
N SER A 238 4.17 14.13 34.26
CA SER A 238 2.96 14.79 34.75
C SER A 238 3.28 15.90 35.72
N ASN A 239 4.31 16.71 35.40
CA ASN A 239 4.63 17.98 36.03
C ASN A 239 4.24 19.16 35.13
N ALA A 240 3.16 19.01 34.34
CA ALA A 240 2.44 20.19 33.86
C ALA A 240 1.42 20.56 34.94
N THR A 241 1.86 21.37 35.93
CA THR A 241 0.96 22.14 36.75
C THR A 241 0.11 22.98 35.80
N THR A 242 -1.15 22.61 35.62
CA THR A 242 -2.12 23.43 34.89
C THR A 242 -2.40 24.69 35.69
N THR A 243 -1.63 25.74 35.50
CA THR A 243 -2.07 27.07 35.80
C THR A 243 -2.83 27.60 34.60
N SER A 244 -4.13 27.77 34.78
CA SER A 244 -5.07 28.30 33.80
C SER A 244 -4.79 29.74 33.34
N ASP A 245 -3.69 30.34 33.77
CA ASP A 245 -3.32 31.72 33.48
C ASP A 245 -2.37 31.89 32.29
N ALA A 246 -1.84 30.78 31.72
CA ALA A 246 -0.89 30.85 30.59
C ALA A 246 -1.57 31.01 29.22
N VAL A 247 -2.84 30.66 29.08
CA VAL A 247 -3.54 30.67 27.78
C VAL A 247 -4.00 32.08 27.40
N THR A 248 -4.28 32.95 28.41
CA THR A 248 -4.74 34.32 28.13
C THR A 248 -3.57 35.27 27.79
N SER A 249 -2.34 34.92 28.11
CA SER A 249 -1.15 35.73 27.85
C SER A 249 -0.62 35.55 26.41
N GLN A 250 -0.79 34.37 25.82
CA GLN A 250 -0.31 34.09 24.46
C GLN A 250 -1.17 34.74 23.37
N VAL A 251 -2.47 34.89 23.61
CA VAL A 251 -3.38 35.50 22.64
C VAL A 251 -3.18 37.01 22.55
N LYS A 252 -2.73 37.67 23.64
CA LYS A 252 -2.48 39.12 23.62
C LYS A 252 -1.15 39.50 22.94
N HIS A 253 -0.19 38.61 22.86
CA HIS A 253 1.08 38.87 22.16
C HIS A 253 1.02 38.70 20.65
N SER A 254 0.18 37.80 20.17
CA SER A 254 -0.02 37.62 18.71
C SER A 254 -0.81 38.76 18.04
N ALA A 255 -1.72 39.40 18.79
CA ALA A 255 -2.47 40.55 18.26
C ALA A 255 -1.61 41.84 18.15
N LYS A 256 -0.54 41.97 18.95
CA LYS A 256 0.34 43.14 18.94
C LYS A 256 1.43 43.07 17.86
N ALA A 257 1.80 41.86 17.41
CA ALA A 257 2.77 41.68 16.33
C ALA A 257 2.17 41.91 14.93
N HIS A 258 0.85 41.78 14.76
CA HIS A 258 0.18 42.00 13.47
C HIS A 258 -0.15 43.47 13.17
N GLN A 259 -0.11 44.35 14.17
CA GLN A 259 -0.36 45.80 13.96
C GLN A 259 0.90 46.65 13.70
N GLN A 260 2.10 46.05 13.84
CA GLN A 260 3.35 46.78 13.54
C GLN A 260 3.92 46.51 12.15
N ALA A 261 3.33 45.58 11.38
CA ALA A 261 3.81 45.27 10.04
C ALA A 261 3.13 46.09 8.91
N THR A 262 2.17 46.95 9.23
CA THR A 262 1.38 47.69 8.20
C THR A 262 1.70 49.20 8.12
N VAL A 263 2.73 49.71 8.80
CA VAL A 263 3.02 51.16 8.80
C VAL A 263 4.41 51.54 8.25
N GLN A 264 5.12 50.65 7.59
CA GLN A 264 6.42 50.98 6.99
C GLN A 264 6.51 50.72 5.49
N HIS A 265 5.58 51.24 4.70
CA HIS A 265 5.79 51.42 3.27
C HIS A 265 5.06 52.66 2.75
N ALA A 266 5.53 53.84 3.13
CA ALA A 266 5.36 55.08 2.39
C ALA A 266 6.45 56.07 2.82
N ASN A 267 7.54 56.11 2.10
CA ASN A 267 8.29 57.30 1.70
C ASN A 267 9.74 56.94 1.32
N GLY A 268 10.09 57.33 0.10
CA GLY A 268 11.50 57.33 -0.31
C GLY A 268 11.64 57.38 -1.84
N LYS A 269 11.41 58.55 -2.38
CA LYS A 269 11.67 58.95 -3.79
C LYS A 269 13.14 58.88 -4.19
N SER A 270 13.32 58.81 -5.51
CA SER A 270 14.46 59.36 -6.32
C SER A 270 15.48 58.26 -6.69
N GLY A 271 15.69 57.93 -7.94
CA GLY A 271 16.02 58.73 -9.08
C GLY A 271 17.23 58.08 -9.74
N GLY A 272 17.19 57.77 -11.01
CA GLY A 272 18.37 57.29 -11.71
C GLY A 272 18.05 56.67 -13.06
N LYS A 273 18.05 57.51 -14.08
CA LYS A 273 18.00 57.19 -15.51
C LYS A 273 19.18 56.36 -15.94
N ASN A 274 19.03 55.36 -16.83
CA ASN A 274 19.72 55.42 -18.13
C ASN A 274 19.23 54.33 -19.11
N LYS A 275 19.32 54.72 -20.33
CA LYS A 275 18.72 54.36 -21.58
C LYS A 275 19.37 53.09 -22.24
N PRO A 276 18.80 52.61 -23.34
CA PRO A 276 18.94 51.25 -23.88
C PRO A 276 20.06 51.11 -24.91
N ASN A 277 20.45 49.88 -25.21
CA ASN A 277 21.17 49.58 -26.42
C ASN A 277 20.54 48.41 -27.18
N ASN A 278 20.04 48.79 -28.36
CA ASN A 278 19.69 47.93 -29.47
C ASN A 278 20.96 47.22 -30.01
N HIS A 279 20.84 45.96 -30.39
CA HIS A 279 21.48 45.48 -31.62
C HIS A 279 20.63 44.38 -32.25
N ALA A 280 20.19 44.68 -33.45
CA ALA A 280 19.43 43.83 -34.35
C ALA A 280 20.32 42.99 -35.25
N GLY A 281 19.90 41.76 -35.55
CA GLY A 281 19.92 41.09 -36.82
C GLY A 281 21.23 40.48 -37.36
N PRO A 282 21.22 39.65 -38.40
CA PRO A 282 20.06 39.17 -39.14
C PRO A 282 20.00 37.67 -39.45
N ARG A 283 18.90 37.28 -39.97
CA ARG A 283 18.45 36.03 -40.63
C ARG A 283 19.43 35.40 -41.63
N HIS A 284 19.48 34.07 -41.72
CA HIS A 284 19.59 33.32 -42.97
C HIS A 284 18.97 31.93 -42.86
N ALA A 285 17.94 31.67 -43.57
CA ALA A 285 17.53 30.43 -44.20
C ALA A 285 17.57 30.71 -45.72
N PRO A 286 17.29 29.73 -46.60
CA PRO A 286 17.44 28.27 -46.62
C PRO A 286 18.24 27.84 -47.92
N ARG A 287 18.48 26.53 -48.12
CA ARG A 287 18.38 25.94 -49.47
C ARG A 287 18.40 24.41 -49.43
N SER A 288 17.40 23.91 -50.04
CA SER A 288 17.23 22.58 -50.62
C SER A 288 18.30 22.23 -51.67
N HIS A 289 18.70 20.95 -51.73
CA HIS A 289 19.04 20.33 -53.03
C HIS A 289 18.70 18.85 -53.02
N HIS A 290 17.91 18.51 -54.02
CA HIS A 290 17.60 17.20 -54.60
C HIS A 290 18.83 16.55 -55.23
N THR A 291 18.64 15.22 -55.52
CA THR A 291 19.21 14.32 -56.54
C THR A 291 20.32 13.38 -56.00
N LYS A 292 20.19 12.10 -56.10
CA LYS A 292 19.68 11.11 -57.06
C LYS A 292 19.29 9.82 -56.32
#